data_cd447cd8311d3cac047563c53ad53ec8
#
_entry.id   cd447cd8311d3cac047563c53ad53ec8
#
_cell.length_a   1.000
_cell.length_b   1.000
_cell.length_c   1.000
_cell.angle_alpha   90.00
_cell.angle_beta   90.00
_cell.angle_gamma   90.00
#
_symmetry.space_group_name_H-M   'P 1'
#
loop_
_entity.id
_entity.type
_entity.pdbx_description
1 polymer ?
#
loop_
_entity_poly.entity_id
_entity_poly.type
_entity_poly.pdbx_seq_one_letter_code
_entity_poly.pdbx_strand_id
1 'polypeptide(L)'
;MKLRFLTIIAALMVLAPLEVDAQRGHIRPSHPHIGDRYTFFRGIGVTFGYVNSQYYTQDKATDDRISSDLMNGFTIGLTKDFALLPHALYFQTGLNYIYQNDSRNENIKIPLTDMSVRIVGDREEHHLGIPLRLKYDVHILDNIGLTFDAGPTLLMGLSSKYLYKTRLSEGMVTSVDYNLYNGKVKSNGNQSGDFNLEQWMDDKGMYPKGRLGRFDVMLGASVGAHFFHILEVRLGYDYGLLNRYRNDVADMYSMHRGQFTLSAGKRF
;
A
#
# COMPACT_ATOMS: atom_id res chain seq x y z
N MET A 1 -19.43 -4.43 3.10
CA MET A 1 -18.28 -3.50 3.21
C MET A 1 -18.07 -2.62 1.98
N LYS A 2 -18.28 -3.11 0.75
CA LYS A 2 -18.02 -2.37 -0.51
C LYS A 2 -18.83 -1.07 -0.69
N LEU A 3 -20.06 -0.98 -0.19
CA LEU A 3 -20.93 0.19 -0.38
C LEU A 3 -20.54 1.39 0.50
N ARG A 4 -20.01 1.14 1.70
CA ARG A 4 -19.57 2.20 2.64
C ARG A 4 -18.34 2.96 2.18
N PHE A 5 -17.49 2.31 1.37
CA PHE A 5 -16.27 2.90 0.83
C PHE A 5 -16.57 3.94 -0.26
N LEU A 6 -17.54 3.63 -1.14
CA LEU A 6 -17.99 4.57 -2.18
C LEU A 6 -18.64 5.82 -1.57
N THR A 7 -19.36 5.65 -0.46
CA THR A 7 -20.04 6.76 0.23
C THR A 7 -19.04 7.72 0.88
N ILE A 8 -17.92 7.22 1.39
CA ILE A 8 -16.86 8.05 1.98
C ILE A 8 -16.15 8.87 0.90
N ILE A 9 -15.87 8.27 -0.26
CA ILE A 9 -15.25 8.98 -1.40
C ILE A 9 -16.22 10.06 -1.91
N ALA A 10 -17.52 9.76 -2.05
CA ALA A 10 -18.51 10.72 -2.46
C ALA A 10 -18.69 11.86 -1.43
N ALA A 11 -18.64 11.55 -0.12
CA ALA A 11 -18.73 12.55 0.94
C ALA A 11 -17.50 13.46 0.99
N LEU A 12 -16.31 12.94 0.74
CA LEU A 12 -15.06 13.73 0.62
C LEU A 12 -15.07 14.64 -0.61
N MET A 13 -15.71 14.23 -1.70
CA MET A 13 -15.88 15.08 -2.88
C MET A 13 -16.91 16.21 -2.65
N VAL A 14 -17.93 15.97 -1.82
CA VAL A 14 -18.99 16.96 -1.50
C VAL A 14 -18.54 17.95 -0.42
N LEU A 15 -17.67 17.54 0.50
CA LEU A 15 -17.16 18.40 1.57
C LEU A 15 -15.98 19.31 1.15
N ALA A 16 -15.47 19.17 -0.08
CA ALA A 16 -14.56 20.17 -0.63
C ALA A 16 -15.40 21.43 -0.93
N PRO A 17 -15.22 22.54 -0.22
CA PRO A 17 -15.90 23.78 -0.58
C PRO A 17 -15.53 24.09 -2.03
N LEU A 18 -16.56 24.15 -2.88
CA LEU A 18 -16.46 24.67 -4.24
C LEU A 18 -16.27 26.20 -4.13
N GLU A 19 -15.16 26.65 -3.58
CA GLU A 19 -14.68 27.98 -3.88
C GLU A 19 -14.15 27.96 -5.32
N VAL A 20 -15.08 27.92 -6.25
CA VAL A 20 -14.83 28.28 -7.63
C VAL A 20 -14.72 29.81 -7.66
N ASP A 21 -13.61 30.32 -7.17
CA ASP A 21 -13.18 31.63 -7.60
C ASP A 21 -12.78 31.51 -9.07
N ALA A 22 -13.77 31.83 -9.90
CA ALA A 22 -13.57 32.04 -11.32
C ALA A 22 -12.66 33.27 -11.47
N GLN A 23 -11.36 33.10 -11.26
CA GLN A 23 -10.38 34.06 -11.73
C GLN A 23 -10.36 34.01 -13.27
N ARG A 24 -11.34 34.72 -13.87
CA ARG A 24 -11.18 35.30 -15.20
C ARG A 24 -10.07 36.36 -15.09
N GLY A 25 -8.83 35.94 -15.04
CA GLY A 25 -7.65 36.78 -15.07
C GLY A 25 -6.90 36.49 -16.35
N HIS A 26 -6.83 37.50 -17.22
CA HIS A 26 -5.93 37.54 -18.36
C HIS A 26 -4.58 36.96 -18.01
N ILE A 27 -4.15 35.94 -18.76
CA ILE A 27 -2.80 35.36 -18.70
C ILE A 27 -1.84 36.46 -19.19
N ARG A 28 -1.38 37.31 -18.27
CA ARG A 28 -0.12 38.04 -18.45
C ARG A 28 0.96 37.09 -17.95
N PRO A 29 2.05 36.86 -18.73
CA PRO A 29 3.22 36.17 -18.21
C PRO A 29 3.81 37.05 -17.11
N SER A 30 3.42 36.79 -15.87
CA SER A 30 4.04 37.45 -14.73
C SER A 30 5.41 36.82 -14.53
N HIS A 31 6.45 37.63 -14.74
CA HIS A 31 7.79 37.31 -14.25
C HIS A 31 7.69 36.88 -12.77
N PRO A 32 8.45 35.89 -12.33
CA PRO A 32 8.44 35.46 -10.94
C PRO A 32 8.97 36.65 -10.11
N HIS A 33 8.06 37.35 -9.44
CA HIS A 33 8.45 38.29 -8.40
C HIS A 33 9.01 37.49 -7.22
N ILE A 34 10.31 37.67 -6.97
CA ILE A 34 11.00 37.25 -5.75
C ILE A 34 10.31 37.98 -4.59
N GLY A 35 9.31 37.35 -3.96
CA GLY A 35 8.58 37.96 -2.85
C GLY A 35 7.31 37.29 -2.39
N ASP A 36 6.73 36.45 -3.20
CA ASP A 36 5.45 35.78 -2.81
C ASP A 36 5.66 34.68 -1.80
N ARG A 37 5.34 34.98 -0.53
CA ARG A 37 5.33 34.02 0.59
C ARG A 37 4.35 32.85 0.37
N TYR A 38 3.51 32.88 -0.67
CA TYR A 38 2.53 31.84 -1.05
C TYR A 38 3.09 30.76 -1.96
N THR A 39 4.33 30.86 -2.45
CA THR A 39 4.91 29.90 -3.38
C THR A 39 5.18 28.52 -2.76
N PHE A 40 5.29 28.44 -1.44
CA PHE A 40 5.56 27.16 -0.76
C PHE A 40 4.38 26.17 -0.87
N PHE A 41 3.15 26.66 -0.81
CA PHE A 41 1.95 25.82 -0.88
C PHE A 41 1.54 25.44 -2.31
N ARG A 42 2.04 26.14 -3.32
CA ARG A 42 1.74 25.83 -4.72
C ARG A 42 2.31 24.47 -5.11
N GLY A 43 1.46 23.61 -5.66
CA GLY A 43 1.84 22.25 -6.06
C GLY A 43 1.88 21.24 -4.93
N ILE A 44 1.32 21.54 -3.75
CA ILE A 44 1.02 20.54 -2.74
C ILE A 44 -0.27 19.83 -3.14
N GLY A 45 -0.28 18.52 -3.01
CA GLY A 45 -1.44 17.68 -3.26
C GLY A 45 -1.73 16.76 -2.10
N VAL A 46 -3.00 16.50 -1.85
CA VAL A 46 -3.48 15.46 -0.93
C VAL A 46 -4.14 14.39 -1.78
N THR A 47 -3.75 13.14 -1.59
CA THR A 47 -4.27 12.00 -2.34
C THR A 47 -4.86 10.95 -1.40
N PHE A 48 -5.92 10.31 -1.88
CA PHE A 48 -6.49 9.13 -1.25
C PHE A 48 -6.74 8.08 -2.33
N GLY A 49 -6.47 6.80 -2.05
CA GLY A 49 -6.61 5.77 -3.06
C GLY A 49 -6.82 4.37 -2.51
N TYR A 50 -7.28 3.52 -3.40
CA TYR A 50 -7.31 2.07 -3.22
C TYR A 50 -5.99 1.48 -3.68
N VAL A 51 -5.49 0.51 -2.92
CA VAL A 51 -4.25 -0.21 -3.21
C VAL A 51 -4.54 -1.70 -3.22
N ASN A 52 -4.06 -2.37 -4.27
CA ASN A 52 -4.02 -3.82 -4.36
C ASN A 52 -2.57 -4.24 -4.58
N SER A 53 -2.04 -5.06 -3.68
CA SER A 53 -0.68 -5.59 -3.79
C SER A 53 -0.69 -7.08 -3.95
N GLN A 54 0.16 -7.57 -4.85
CA GLN A 54 0.41 -8.97 -5.08
C GLN A 54 1.85 -9.29 -4.72
N TYR A 55 2.05 -10.30 -3.89
CA TYR A 55 3.35 -10.81 -3.50
C TYR A 55 3.68 -12.06 -4.29
N TYR A 56 4.80 -12.05 -4.96
CA TYR A 56 5.30 -13.14 -5.80
C TYR A 56 6.45 -13.81 -5.07
N THR A 57 6.22 -15.04 -4.60
CA THR A 57 7.27 -15.87 -4.01
C THR A 57 7.74 -16.89 -5.03
N GLN A 58 9.06 -16.97 -5.23
CA GLN A 58 9.71 -17.84 -6.18
C GLN A 58 10.81 -18.64 -5.49
N ASP A 59 10.89 -19.92 -5.79
CA ASP A 59 12.01 -20.78 -5.38
C ASP A 59 13.19 -20.52 -6.30
N LYS A 60 14.35 -20.19 -5.73
CA LYS A 60 15.56 -19.90 -6.50
C LYS A 60 16.25 -21.14 -7.08
N ALA A 61 15.97 -22.33 -6.51
CA ALA A 61 16.56 -23.55 -7.00
C ALA A 61 15.83 -24.10 -8.23
N THR A 62 14.48 -24.00 -8.26
CA THR A 62 13.66 -24.53 -9.35
C THR A 62 13.16 -23.47 -10.30
N ASP A 63 13.27 -22.20 -9.93
CA ASP A 63 12.69 -21.03 -10.63
C ASP A 63 11.16 -21.05 -10.66
N ASP A 64 10.55 -21.92 -9.86
CA ASP A 64 9.10 -22.07 -9.81
C ASP A 64 8.45 -21.00 -8.93
N ARG A 65 7.31 -20.51 -9.38
CA ARG A 65 6.46 -19.62 -8.59
C ARG A 65 5.67 -20.44 -7.59
N ILE A 66 5.96 -20.25 -6.30
CA ILE A 66 5.37 -21.04 -5.22
C ILE A 66 4.03 -20.47 -4.77
N SER A 67 3.97 -19.16 -4.58
CA SER A 67 2.75 -18.51 -4.08
C SER A 67 2.57 -17.10 -4.60
N SER A 68 1.34 -16.65 -4.54
CA SER A 68 0.98 -15.26 -4.82
C SER A 68 -0.10 -14.83 -3.83
N ASP A 69 0.29 -13.99 -2.88
CA ASP A 69 -0.62 -13.42 -1.89
C ASP A 69 -1.16 -12.09 -2.39
N LEU A 70 -2.44 -11.88 -2.20
CA LEU A 70 -3.15 -10.70 -2.68
C LEU A 70 -3.66 -9.92 -1.48
N MET A 71 -3.20 -8.68 -1.31
CA MET A 71 -3.61 -7.81 -0.23
C MET A 71 -4.29 -6.56 -0.77
N ASN A 72 -5.38 -6.18 -0.12
CA ASN A 72 -6.17 -5.02 -0.48
C ASN A 72 -6.09 -3.97 0.61
N GLY A 73 -6.20 -2.69 0.24
CA GLY A 73 -6.16 -1.65 1.24
C GLY A 73 -6.36 -0.26 0.68
N PHE A 74 -5.85 0.72 1.39
CA PHE A 74 -5.93 2.12 1.00
C PHE A 74 -4.58 2.82 1.18
N THR A 75 -4.43 3.94 0.48
CA THR A 75 -3.32 4.87 0.65
C THR A 75 -3.83 6.28 0.90
N ILE A 76 -3.12 7.00 1.75
CA ILE A 76 -3.29 8.45 1.95
C ILE A 76 -1.94 9.08 1.75
N GLY A 77 -1.88 10.13 0.93
CA GLY A 77 -0.62 10.76 0.58
C GLY A 77 -0.66 12.28 0.59
N LEU A 78 0.50 12.83 0.87
CA LEU A 78 0.84 14.23 0.71
C LEU A 78 1.94 14.31 -0.36
N THR A 79 1.72 15.06 -1.43
CA THR A 79 2.67 15.19 -2.53
C THR A 79 3.07 16.64 -2.74
N LYS A 80 4.25 16.84 -3.30
CA LYS A 80 4.77 18.14 -3.70
C LYS A 80 5.37 18.01 -5.08
N ASP A 81 4.91 18.89 -5.99
CA ASP A 81 5.40 19.00 -7.35
C ASP A 81 6.40 20.18 -7.42
N PHE A 82 7.59 19.91 -7.92
CA PHE A 82 8.63 20.92 -8.22
C PHE A 82 8.75 21.06 -9.74
N ALA A 83 8.47 22.23 -10.28
CA ALA A 83 8.55 22.47 -11.69
C ALA A 83 10.02 22.39 -12.19
N LEU A 84 10.29 21.51 -13.13
CA LEU A 84 11.57 21.39 -13.83
C LEU A 84 11.51 22.18 -15.16
N LEU A 85 10.40 22.02 -15.89
CA LEU A 85 10.06 22.84 -17.05
C LEU A 85 8.68 23.44 -16.81
N PRO A 86 8.50 24.75 -17.03
CA PRO A 86 7.22 25.40 -16.83
C PRO A 86 6.09 24.70 -17.59
N HIS A 87 5.01 24.39 -16.88
CA HIS A 87 3.76 23.83 -17.39
C HIS A 87 3.82 22.43 -18.02
N ALA A 88 4.96 21.76 -18.01
CA ALA A 88 5.08 20.44 -18.65
C ALA A 88 5.71 19.38 -17.76
N LEU A 89 6.89 19.63 -17.18
CA LEU A 89 7.67 18.62 -16.48
C LEU A 89 7.88 19.01 -15.02
N TYR A 90 7.60 18.07 -14.14
CA TYR A 90 7.72 18.24 -12.68
C TYR A 90 8.51 17.09 -12.09
N PHE A 91 9.24 17.38 -11.02
CA PHE A 91 9.69 16.37 -10.07
C PHE A 91 8.68 16.30 -8.93
N GLN A 92 8.06 15.14 -8.75
CA GLN A 92 7.10 14.90 -7.68
C GLN A 92 7.74 14.06 -6.59
N THR A 93 7.60 14.53 -5.35
CA THR A 93 7.91 13.74 -4.16
C THR A 93 6.82 13.92 -3.10
N GLY A 94 6.91 13.19 -2.00
CA GLY A 94 5.90 13.28 -0.95
C GLY A 94 6.02 12.17 0.08
N LEU A 95 4.93 11.97 0.80
CA LEU A 95 4.82 10.94 1.83
C LEU A 95 3.48 10.24 1.70
N ASN A 96 3.50 8.93 1.47
CA ASN A 96 2.31 8.10 1.34
C ASN A 96 2.26 7.09 2.49
N TYR A 97 1.17 7.09 3.24
CA TYR A 97 0.86 6.00 4.15
C TYR A 97 0.00 4.97 3.42
N ILE A 98 0.36 3.69 3.54
CA ILE A 98 -0.30 2.57 2.89
C ILE A 98 -0.70 1.56 3.95
N TYR A 99 -1.98 1.24 4.01
CA TYR A 99 -2.55 0.17 4.81
C TYR A 99 -3.07 -0.92 3.90
N GLN A 100 -2.77 -2.17 4.22
CA GLN A 100 -3.25 -3.32 3.48
C GLN A 100 -3.59 -4.48 4.39
N ASN A 101 -4.59 -5.25 4.01
CA ASN A 101 -4.95 -6.48 4.70
C ASN A 101 -5.33 -7.59 3.72
N ASP A 102 -5.11 -8.81 4.16
CA ASP A 102 -5.65 -10.04 3.57
C ASP A 102 -6.29 -10.86 4.68
N SER A 103 -7.42 -11.48 4.40
CA SER A 103 -8.11 -12.35 5.35
C SER A 103 -8.44 -13.66 4.66
N ARG A 104 -7.90 -14.75 5.21
CA ARG A 104 -8.11 -16.11 4.70
C ARG A 104 -8.85 -16.94 5.73
N ASN A 105 -9.86 -17.65 5.26
CA ASN A 105 -10.62 -18.61 6.06
C ASN A 105 -10.43 -20.00 5.46
N GLU A 106 -9.83 -20.89 6.23
CA GLU A 106 -9.69 -22.30 5.86
C GLU A 106 -10.40 -23.19 6.88
N ASN A 107 -11.21 -24.11 6.37
CA ASN A 107 -11.81 -25.15 7.18
C ASN A 107 -11.10 -26.48 6.89
N ILE A 108 -10.36 -26.97 7.85
CA ILE A 108 -9.65 -28.25 7.75
C ILE A 108 -10.47 -29.30 8.48
N LYS A 109 -10.94 -30.32 7.75
CA LYS A 109 -11.52 -31.52 8.36
C LYS A 109 -10.39 -32.47 8.76
N ILE A 110 -10.36 -32.88 10.01
CA ILE A 110 -9.37 -33.86 10.47
C ILE A 110 -9.86 -35.25 10.00
N PRO A 111 -9.09 -35.95 9.14
CA PRO A 111 -9.46 -37.28 8.69
C PRO A 111 -9.65 -38.22 9.90
N LEU A 112 -10.65 -39.10 9.85
CA LEU A 112 -11.01 -40.09 10.90
C LEU A 112 -11.67 -39.51 12.15
N THR A 113 -12.02 -38.23 12.19
CA THR A 113 -12.78 -37.62 13.29
C THR A 113 -13.86 -36.70 12.72
N ASP A 114 -14.99 -36.55 13.45
CA ASP A 114 -16.00 -35.52 13.08
C ASP A 114 -15.58 -34.10 13.45
N MET A 115 -14.32 -33.91 13.83
CA MET A 115 -13.79 -32.60 14.22
C MET A 115 -13.43 -31.79 13.00
N SER A 116 -13.85 -30.55 13.02
CA SER A 116 -13.41 -29.52 12.06
C SER A 116 -12.62 -28.40 12.76
N VAL A 117 -11.51 -28.05 12.20
CA VAL A 117 -10.69 -26.90 12.66
C VAL A 117 -10.87 -25.76 11.66
N ARG A 118 -11.39 -24.66 12.14
CA ARG A 118 -11.46 -23.44 11.36
C ARG A 118 -10.25 -22.58 11.69
N ILE A 119 -9.43 -22.33 10.69
CA ILE A 119 -8.26 -21.45 10.77
C ILE A 119 -8.60 -20.15 10.04
N VAL A 120 -8.53 -19.03 10.74
CA VAL A 120 -8.66 -17.69 10.17
C VAL A 120 -7.29 -17.04 10.26
N GLY A 121 -6.69 -16.74 9.12
CA GLY A 121 -5.44 -16.01 9.02
C GLY A 121 -5.71 -14.60 8.50
N ASP A 122 -5.45 -13.58 9.32
CA ASP A 122 -5.53 -12.18 8.92
C ASP A 122 -4.09 -11.63 8.84
N ARG A 123 -3.71 -11.07 7.68
CA ARG A 123 -2.45 -10.37 7.50
C ARG A 123 -2.71 -8.88 7.37
N GLU A 124 -1.99 -8.09 8.16
CA GLU A 124 -2.05 -6.63 8.11
C GLU A 124 -0.67 -6.05 7.88
N GLU A 125 -0.56 -5.13 6.93
CA GLU A 125 0.69 -4.42 6.65
C GLU A 125 0.46 -2.90 6.62
N HIS A 126 1.40 -2.19 7.24
CA HIS A 126 1.48 -0.73 7.25
C HIS A 126 2.81 -0.30 6.67
N HIS A 127 2.78 0.58 5.68
CA HIS A 127 3.98 1.08 5.02
C HIS A 127 3.96 2.60 4.92
N LEU A 128 5.16 3.16 4.84
CA LEU A 128 5.41 4.55 4.48
C LEU A 128 6.16 4.57 3.18
N GLY A 129 5.68 5.31 2.19
CA GLY A 129 6.28 5.44 0.88
C GLY A 129 6.70 6.86 0.59
N ILE A 130 7.89 7.03 0.01
CA ILE A 130 8.39 8.31 -0.50
C ILE A 130 8.53 8.17 -2.01
N PRO A 131 7.58 8.69 -2.81
CA PRO A 131 7.70 8.68 -4.26
C PRO A 131 8.75 9.71 -4.71
N LEU A 132 9.54 9.34 -5.71
CA LEU A 132 10.51 10.20 -6.39
C LEU A 132 10.25 10.05 -7.89
N ARG A 133 9.32 10.86 -8.42
CA ARG A 133 8.79 10.65 -9.76
C ARG A 133 9.02 11.85 -10.67
N LEU A 134 9.31 11.57 -11.93
CA LEU A 134 9.19 12.54 -12.99
C LEU A 134 7.76 12.50 -13.51
N LYS A 135 7.09 13.65 -13.50
CA LYS A 135 5.71 13.82 -13.89
C LYS A 135 5.63 14.77 -15.06
N TYR A 136 4.92 14.34 -16.10
CA TYR A 136 4.67 15.09 -17.31
C TYR A 136 3.18 15.40 -17.43
N ASP A 137 2.83 16.69 -17.54
CA ASP A 137 1.46 17.16 -17.68
C ASP A 137 1.19 17.59 -19.12
N VAL A 138 0.12 17.04 -19.71
CA VAL A 138 -0.36 17.37 -21.05
C VAL A 138 -1.73 18.02 -20.93
N HIS A 139 -1.85 19.26 -21.34
CA HIS A 139 -3.13 19.96 -21.40
C HIS A 139 -3.84 19.60 -22.70
N ILE A 140 -5.05 19.05 -22.61
CA ILE A 140 -5.89 18.70 -23.77
C ILE A 140 -6.90 19.81 -24.01
N LEU A 141 -7.52 20.30 -22.92
CA LEU A 141 -8.48 21.40 -22.90
C LEU A 141 -8.12 22.33 -21.75
N ASP A 142 -8.70 23.52 -21.73
CA ASP A 142 -8.43 24.52 -20.68
C ASP A 142 -8.61 23.97 -19.25
N ASN A 143 -9.54 23.04 -19.06
CA ASN A 143 -9.91 22.49 -17.76
C ASN A 143 -9.59 20.98 -17.61
N ILE A 144 -9.05 20.34 -18.63
CA ILE A 144 -8.77 18.90 -18.64
C ILE A 144 -7.38 18.64 -19.19
N GLY A 145 -6.60 17.87 -18.47
CA GLY A 145 -5.31 17.39 -18.94
C GLY A 145 -5.03 15.96 -18.49
N LEU A 146 -4.00 15.40 -19.07
CA LEU A 146 -3.46 14.09 -18.71
C LEU A 146 -2.13 14.28 -18.01
N THR A 147 -1.87 13.37 -17.08
CA THR A 147 -0.60 13.28 -16.37
C THR A 147 0.01 11.92 -16.58
N PHE A 148 1.30 11.89 -16.78
CA PHE A 148 2.10 10.67 -16.84
C PHE A 148 3.23 10.83 -15.85
N ASP A 149 3.43 9.85 -14.98
CA ASP A 149 4.59 9.87 -14.11
C ASP A 149 5.28 8.52 -14.06
N ALA A 150 6.59 8.55 -13.84
CA ALA A 150 7.39 7.37 -13.66
C ALA A 150 8.56 7.66 -12.72
N GLY A 151 9.01 6.63 -12.00
CA GLY A 151 10.16 6.75 -11.11
C GLY A 151 10.12 5.79 -9.94
N PRO A 152 11.15 5.84 -9.08
CA PRO A 152 11.21 5.00 -7.89
C PRO A 152 10.32 5.52 -6.76
N THR A 153 9.88 4.58 -5.92
CA THR A 153 9.25 4.84 -4.62
C THR A 153 10.04 4.09 -3.56
N LEU A 154 10.57 4.82 -2.58
CA LEU A 154 11.21 4.23 -1.41
C LEU A 154 10.13 3.82 -0.43
N LEU A 155 10.06 2.53 -0.11
CA LEU A 155 9.04 1.97 0.77
C LEU A 155 9.66 1.49 2.08
N MET A 156 9.08 1.90 3.20
CA MET A 156 9.45 1.46 4.54
C MET A 156 8.27 0.78 5.23
N GLY A 157 8.44 -0.49 5.63
CA GLY A 157 7.47 -1.22 6.43
C GLY A 157 7.48 -0.78 7.89
N LEU A 158 6.36 -0.26 8.35
CA LEU A 158 6.15 0.15 9.75
C LEU A 158 5.73 -1.05 10.60
N SER A 159 4.78 -1.82 10.12
CA SER A 159 4.25 -3.01 10.78
C SER A 159 3.85 -4.04 9.73
N SER A 160 4.13 -5.31 10.01
CA SER A 160 3.59 -6.44 9.26
C SER A 160 3.25 -7.52 10.28
N LYS A 161 1.96 -7.80 10.43
CA LYS A 161 1.44 -8.73 11.42
C LYS A 161 0.63 -9.82 10.76
N TYR A 162 0.77 -11.01 11.28
CA TYR A 162 -0.07 -12.15 10.98
C TYR A 162 -0.86 -12.51 12.23
N LEU A 163 -2.18 -12.51 12.13
CA LEU A 163 -3.08 -12.93 13.19
C LEU A 163 -3.73 -14.24 12.81
N TYR A 164 -3.39 -15.30 13.48
CA TYR A 164 -4.05 -16.61 13.33
C TYR A 164 -5.05 -16.82 14.47
N LYS A 165 -6.27 -17.19 14.09
CA LYS A 165 -7.32 -17.63 15.03
C LYS A 165 -7.70 -19.04 14.67
N THR A 166 -7.51 -19.93 15.59
CA THR A 166 -7.92 -21.35 15.47
C THR A 166 -9.15 -21.57 16.34
N ARG A 167 -10.21 -22.06 15.74
CA ARG A 167 -11.43 -22.44 16.45
C ARG A 167 -11.66 -23.95 16.28
N LEU A 168 -11.57 -24.68 17.38
CA LEU A 168 -11.95 -26.09 17.44
C LEU A 168 -13.48 -26.22 17.61
N SER A 169 -14.05 -27.33 17.14
CA SER A 169 -15.48 -27.61 17.24
C SER A 169 -16.02 -27.59 18.69
N GLU A 170 -15.17 -27.79 19.68
CA GLU A 170 -15.51 -27.76 21.11
C GLU A 170 -15.47 -26.37 21.75
N GLY A 171 -15.38 -25.29 20.96
CA GLY A 171 -15.45 -23.93 21.47
C GLY A 171 -14.10 -23.30 21.91
N MET A 172 -12.99 -24.05 21.84
CA MET A 172 -11.67 -23.51 22.17
C MET A 172 -11.19 -22.57 21.08
N VAL A 173 -10.90 -21.32 21.43
CA VAL A 173 -10.36 -20.31 20.53
C VAL A 173 -8.97 -19.94 20.98
N THR A 174 -7.98 -20.18 20.12
CA THR A 174 -6.61 -19.74 20.34
C THR A 174 -6.24 -18.73 19.25
N SER A 175 -5.63 -17.62 19.63
CA SER A 175 -5.11 -16.62 18.69
C SER A 175 -3.62 -16.41 18.88
N VAL A 176 -2.92 -16.33 17.77
CA VAL A 176 -1.47 -16.04 17.73
C VAL A 176 -1.26 -14.80 16.88
N ASP A 177 -0.68 -13.77 17.46
CA ASP A 177 -0.26 -12.53 16.78
C ASP A 177 1.25 -12.62 16.54
N TYR A 178 1.65 -12.64 15.28
CA TYR A 178 3.04 -12.80 14.84
C TYR A 178 3.49 -11.58 14.06
N ASN A 179 4.62 -10.97 14.49
CA ASN A 179 5.21 -9.84 13.80
C ASN A 179 6.30 -10.31 12.84
N LEU A 180 6.06 -10.15 11.53
CA LEU A 180 6.93 -10.61 10.46
C LEU A 180 8.29 -9.89 10.38
N TYR A 181 8.41 -8.67 10.94
CA TYR A 181 9.66 -7.91 10.90
C TYR A 181 10.63 -8.26 12.01
N ASN A 182 10.13 -8.55 13.21
CA ASN A 182 10.96 -8.79 14.39
C ASN A 182 10.83 -10.20 14.97
N GLY A 183 9.95 -11.02 14.40
CA GLY A 183 9.73 -12.40 14.85
C GLY A 183 9.07 -12.53 16.22
N LYS A 184 8.54 -11.43 16.79
CA LYS A 184 7.85 -11.51 18.08
C LYS A 184 6.48 -12.14 17.91
N VAL A 185 6.22 -13.15 18.75
CA VAL A 185 4.96 -13.88 18.85
C VAL A 185 4.26 -13.49 20.13
N LYS A 186 2.95 -13.31 20.09
CA LYS A 186 2.08 -13.15 21.25
C LYS A 186 0.94 -14.13 21.11
N SER A 187 0.79 -15.02 22.06
CA SER A 187 -0.32 -15.96 22.11
C SER A 187 -1.35 -15.46 23.13
N ASN A 188 -2.61 -15.37 22.69
CA ASN A 188 -3.75 -15.08 23.54
C ASN A 188 -4.76 -16.25 23.42
N GLY A 189 -5.04 -16.94 24.50
CA GLY A 189 -6.03 -18.02 24.55
C GLY A 189 -5.90 -18.86 25.82
N ASN A 190 -6.95 -19.57 26.15
CA ASN A 190 -6.90 -20.61 27.18
C ASN A 190 -6.09 -21.78 26.63
N GLN A 191 -4.82 -21.83 26.96
CA GLN A 191 -4.00 -23.02 26.72
C GLN A 191 -4.47 -24.09 27.70
N SER A 192 -5.17 -25.08 27.20
CA SER A 192 -5.54 -26.26 27.97
C SER A 192 -4.41 -27.29 27.84
N GLY A 193 -3.65 -27.47 28.92
CA GLY A 193 -2.59 -28.46 29.01
C GLY A 193 -1.22 -28.01 28.52
N ASP A 194 -0.29 -28.95 28.43
CA ASP A 194 1.13 -28.75 28.08
C ASP A 194 1.40 -28.40 26.61
N PHE A 195 0.36 -28.14 25.81
CA PHE A 195 0.51 -27.81 24.42
C PHE A 195 0.78 -26.30 24.22
N ASN A 196 2.04 -25.96 23.94
CA ASN A 196 2.45 -24.61 23.58
C ASN A 196 2.39 -24.45 22.06
N LEU A 197 1.30 -23.84 21.55
CA LEU A 197 1.10 -23.59 20.11
C LEU A 197 2.24 -22.76 19.52
N GLU A 198 2.74 -21.80 20.27
CA GLU A 198 3.85 -20.91 19.86
C GLU A 198 5.13 -21.72 19.59
N GLN A 199 5.48 -22.60 20.51
CA GLN A 199 6.64 -23.47 20.38
C GLN A 199 6.45 -24.51 19.25
N TRP A 200 5.25 -25.10 19.14
CA TRP A 200 4.95 -26.05 18.08
C TRP A 200 5.04 -25.42 16.68
N MET A 201 4.58 -24.19 16.52
CA MET A 201 4.66 -23.46 15.24
C MET A 201 6.09 -23.06 14.90
N ASP A 202 6.91 -22.72 15.91
CA ASP A 202 8.35 -22.43 15.75
C ASP A 202 9.10 -23.69 15.34
N ASP A 203 8.85 -24.82 16.01
CA ASP A 203 9.48 -26.12 15.74
C ASP A 203 9.13 -26.65 14.32
N LYS A 204 7.95 -26.33 13.81
CA LYS A 204 7.53 -26.69 12.44
C LYS A 204 8.02 -25.72 11.39
N GLY A 205 8.72 -24.66 11.76
CA GLY A 205 9.21 -23.64 10.82
C GLY A 205 8.09 -22.85 10.12
N MET A 206 6.87 -22.90 10.67
CA MET A 206 5.71 -22.24 10.08
C MET A 206 5.85 -20.71 10.10
N TYR A 207 6.67 -20.19 11.01
CA TYR A 207 6.95 -18.75 11.09
C TYR A 207 8.44 -18.47 10.98
N PRO A 208 8.86 -17.89 9.88
CA PRO A 208 10.23 -17.44 9.73
C PRO A 208 10.50 -16.23 10.62
N LYS A 209 11.16 -16.43 11.74
CA LYS A 209 11.57 -15.37 12.68
C LYS A 209 12.30 -14.22 11.97
N GLY A 210 11.69 -13.02 11.99
CA GLY A 210 12.36 -11.79 11.53
C GLY A 210 12.87 -11.82 10.08
N ARG A 211 12.23 -12.57 9.20
CA ARG A 211 12.73 -12.87 7.85
C ARG A 211 12.27 -11.88 6.77
N LEU A 212 11.43 -10.90 7.10
CA LEU A 212 11.04 -9.87 6.14
C LEU A 212 11.85 -8.59 6.30
N GLY A 213 12.28 -8.05 5.16
CA GLY A 213 12.88 -6.73 5.06
C GLY A 213 11.84 -5.63 5.24
N ARG A 214 12.23 -4.57 5.96
CA ARG A 214 11.38 -3.39 6.13
C ARG A 214 11.47 -2.42 4.95
N PHE A 215 12.57 -2.46 4.20
CA PHE A 215 12.83 -1.52 3.12
C PHE A 215 12.62 -2.21 1.77
N ASP A 216 12.00 -1.50 0.86
CA ASP A 216 11.88 -1.88 -0.54
C ASP A 216 12.07 -0.64 -1.41
N VAL A 217 12.57 -0.84 -2.62
CA VAL A 217 12.63 0.16 -3.67
C VAL A 217 11.71 -0.33 -4.77
N MET A 218 10.63 0.39 -5.00
CA MET A 218 9.69 0.05 -6.06
C MET A 218 9.93 0.95 -7.25
N LEU A 219 9.89 0.40 -8.46
CA LEU A 219 9.90 1.17 -9.70
C LEU A 219 8.51 1.10 -10.32
N GLY A 220 7.96 2.24 -10.70
CA GLY A 220 6.62 2.28 -11.22
C GLY A 220 6.33 3.44 -12.13
N ALA A 221 5.15 3.36 -12.73
CA ALA A 221 4.60 4.40 -13.58
C ALA A 221 3.10 4.57 -13.31
N SER A 222 2.58 5.74 -13.59
CA SER A 222 1.15 6.00 -13.52
C SER A 222 0.67 6.92 -14.63
N VAL A 223 -0.60 6.81 -14.93
CA VAL A 223 -1.34 7.71 -15.79
C VAL A 223 -2.50 8.31 -15.02
N GLY A 224 -2.75 9.58 -15.21
CA GLY A 224 -3.84 10.28 -14.56
C GLY A 224 -4.53 11.28 -15.48
N ALA A 225 -5.69 11.74 -15.02
CA ALA A 225 -6.38 12.86 -15.61
C ALA A 225 -6.60 13.92 -14.53
N HIS A 226 -6.36 15.17 -14.86
CA HIS A 226 -6.69 16.26 -13.97
C HIS A 226 -7.83 17.12 -14.55
N PHE A 227 -8.67 17.59 -13.63
CA PHE A 227 -9.85 18.39 -13.93
C PHE A 227 -9.77 19.71 -13.18
N PHE A 228 -10.05 20.82 -13.87
CA PHE A 228 -10.04 22.19 -13.33
C PHE A 228 -8.73 22.56 -12.62
N HIS A 229 -7.61 21.91 -12.97
CA HIS A 229 -6.30 22.07 -12.33
C HIS A 229 -6.26 21.73 -10.82
N ILE A 230 -7.37 21.25 -10.25
CA ILE A 230 -7.54 21.02 -8.82
C ILE A 230 -7.67 19.52 -8.51
N LEU A 231 -8.50 18.81 -9.26
CA LEU A 231 -8.79 17.39 -9.02
C LEU A 231 -7.95 16.53 -9.95
N GLU A 232 -7.35 15.49 -9.41
CA GLU A 232 -6.58 14.52 -10.17
C GLU A 232 -7.04 13.10 -9.82
N VAL A 233 -7.28 12.27 -10.83
CA VAL A 233 -7.52 10.82 -10.69
C VAL A 233 -6.36 10.11 -11.37
N ARG A 234 -5.76 9.15 -10.69
CA ARG A 234 -4.53 8.48 -11.14
C ARG A 234 -4.63 6.98 -10.98
N LEU A 235 -4.11 6.28 -11.98
CA LEU A 235 -3.96 4.83 -12.04
C LEU A 235 -2.47 4.52 -12.17
N GLY A 236 -1.93 3.70 -11.28
CA GLY A 236 -0.51 3.38 -11.25
C GLY A 236 -0.21 1.93 -10.95
N TYR A 237 0.97 1.51 -11.37
CA TYR A 237 1.56 0.23 -11.02
C TYR A 237 3.01 0.41 -10.61
N ASP A 238 3.38 -0.21 -9.49
CA ASP A 238 4.72 -0.21 -8.92
C ASP A 238 5.19 -1.65 -8.70
N TYR A 239 6.45 -1.94 -9.03
CA TYR A 239 7.08 -3.24 -8.82
C TYR A 239 8.29 -3.11 -7.90
N GLY A 240 8.31 -3.91 -6.81
CA GLY A 240 9.39 -3.97 -5.83
C GLY A 240 10.61 -4.69 -6.37
N LEU A 241 11.74 -4.02 -6.32
CA LEU A 241 13.01 -4.51 -6.86
C LEU A 241 13.78 -5.36 -5.86
N LEU A 242 13.59 -5.13 -4.55
CA LEU A 242 14.35 -5.82 -3.54
C LEU A 242 13.65 -7.12 -3.12
N ASN A 243 14.46 -8.16 -2.85
CA ASN A 243 13.96 -9.35 -2.20
C ASN A 243 13.51 -9.01 -0.79
N ARG A 244 12.24 -9.24 -0.48
CA ARG A 244 11.69 -8.97 0.85
C ARG A 244 12.09 -9.99 1.90
N TYR A 245 12.53 -11.18 1.49
CA TYR A 245 13.11 -12.14 2.43
C TYR A 245 14.51 -11.71 2.86
N ARG A 246 14.87 -12.09 4.08
CA ARG A 246 16.22 -11.89 4.67
C ARG A 246 16.79 -13.20 5.19
N ASN A 247 18.08 -13.17 5.47
CA ASN A 247 18.86 -14.28 6.02
C ASN A 247 18.75 -15.55 5.15
N ASP A 248 18.81 -16.70 5.75
CA ASP A 248 18.85 -18.01 5.10
C ASP A 248 17.65 -18.24 4.15
N VAL A 249 16.52 -17.58 4.40
CA VAL A 249 15.35 -17.67 3.52
C VAL A 249 15.56 -16.90 2.22
N ALA A 250 16.30 -15.79 2.29
CA ALA A 250 16.65 -15.03 1.09
C ALA A 250 17.57 -15.81 0.14
N ASP A 251 18.30 -16.79 0.64
CA ASP A 251 19.15 -17.66 -0.18
C ASP A 251 18.33 -18.69 -0.96
N MET A 252 17.24 -19.18 -0.36
CA MET A 252 16.35 -20.18 -0.96
C MET A 252 15.23 -19.57 -1.79
N TYR A 253 14.67 -18.45 -1.33
CA TYR A 253 13.47 -17.86 -1.93
C TYR A 253 13.64 -16.38 -2.24
N SER A 254 12.93 -15.91 -3.24
CA SER A 254 12.76 -14.49 -3.50
C SER A 254 11.28 -14.10 -3.37
N MET A 255 11.03 -12.95 -2.76
CA MET A 255 9.69 -12.36 -2.70
C MET A 255 9.73 -10.93 -3.20
N HIS A 256 8.94 -10.65 -4.23
CA HIS A 256 8.76 -9.32 -4.80
C HIS A 256 7.31 -8.88 -4.67
N ARG A 257 7.10 -7.58 -4.61
CA ARG A 257 5.78 -6.97 -4.50
C ARG A 257 5.42 -6.25 -5.78
N GLY A 258 4.28 -6.61 -6.39
CA GLY A 258 3.60 -5.78 -7.38
C GLY A 258 2.49 -5.00 -6.70
N GLN A 259 2.34 -3.71 -6.99
CA GLN A 259 1.32 -2.88 -6.39
C GLN A 259 0.57 -2.08 -7.45
N PHE A 260 -0.73 -2.25 -7.48
CA PHE A 260 -1.65 -1.47 -8.26
C PHE A 260 -2.31 -0.40 -7.38
N THR A 261 -2.42 0.82 -7.85
CA THR A 261 -2.99 1.94 -7.11
C THR A 261 -3.97 2.72 -7.98
N LEU A 262 -5.19 2.90 -7.46
CA LEU A 262 -6.17 3.84 -8.01
C LEU A 262 -6.37 4.95 -6.98
N SER A 263 -6.04 6.18 -7.31
CA SER A 263 -6.11 7.30 -6.38
C SER A 263 -6.83 8.50 -6.98
N ALA A 264 -7.43 9.28 -6.09
CA ALA A 264 -7.96 10.60 -6.39
C ALA A 264 -7.33 11.61 -5.43
N GLY A 265 -7.11 12.82 -5.88
CA GLY A 265 -6.46 13.84 -5.08
C GLY A 265 -6.89 15.25 -5.44
N LYS A 266 -6.58 16.16 -4.53
CA LYS A 266 -6.74 17.61 -4.74
C LYS A 266 -5.36 18.25 -4.72
N ARG A 267 -5.12 19.14 -5.66
CA ARG A 267 -3.91 19.96 -5.79
C ARG A 267 -4.22 21.40 -5.37
N PHE A 268 -3.30 22.03 -4.67
CA PHE A 268 -3.41 23.40 -4.17
C PHE A 268 -2.41 24.33 -4.86
#